data_4a0f4d537a87d9449fcc1a889f412df8
#
_entry.id   4a0f4d537a87d9449fcc1a889f412df8
#
_cell.length_a   1.000
_cell.length_b   1.000
_cell.length_c   1.000
_cell.angle_alpha   90.00
_cell.angle_beta   90.00
_cell.angle_gamma   90.00
#
_symmetry.space_group_name_H-M   'P 1'
#
loop_
_entity.id
_entity.type
_entity.pdbx_description
1 polymer ?
#
loop_
_entity_poly.entity_id
_entity_poly.type
_entity_poly.pdbx_seq_one_letter_code
_entity_poly.pdbx_strand_id
1 'polypeptide(L)'
;MAKSKALLDQFGVIHEANKILPDDKHRLQLMEALAELEDNECHKKRSFPKTRLHKVAGVSQAVYRADIDKISGWRLHLQFDRESNQLHLKDVIPGKGHDDAIDVIKAKKDRYE
;
A
#
# COMPACT_ATOMS: atom_id res chain seq x y z
N MET A 1 -16.70 12.24 14.56
CA MET A 1 -16.75 11.34 13.41
C MET A 1 -15.47 11.44 12.61
N ALA A 2 -14.79 10.31 12.38
CA ALA A 2 -13.56 10.31 11.61
C ALA A 2 -13.87 10.56 10.14
N LYS A 3 -13.04 11.38 9.49
CA LYS A 3 -13.12 11.58 8.04
C LYS A 3 -12.29 10.51 7.35
N SER A 4 -12.76 10.01 6.21
CA SER A 4 -11.99 9.07 5.42
C SER A 4 -10.82 9.77 4.74
N LYS A 5 -9.68 9.11 4.73
CA LYS A 5 -8.53 9.54 3.93
C LYS A 5 -8.78 9.16 2.49
N ALA A 6 -8.59 10.07 1.56
CA ALA A 6 -8.76 9.74 0.16
C ALA A 6 -7.64 8.83 -0.34
N LEU A 7 -8.02 7.73 -0.99
CA LEU A 7 -7.11 6.83 -1.69
C LEU A 7 -7.25 7.08 -3.18
N LEU A 8 -6.14 7.32 -3.85
CA LEU A 8 -6.11 7.51 -5.29
C LEU A 8 -5.42 6.30 -5.94
N ASP A 9 -6.04 5.77 -6.98
CA ASP A 9 -5.56 4.56 -7.66
C ASP A 9 -5.36 4.82 -9.16
N GLN A 10 -4.39 5.66 -9.46
CA GLN A 10 -4.07 6.07 -10.82
C GLN A 10 -3.65 4.90 -11.72
N PHE A 11 -3.00 3.89 -11.14
CA PHE A 11 -2.43 2.76 -11.89
C PHE A 11 -3.31 1.52 -11.90
N GLY A 12 -4.51 1.58 -11.32
CA GLY A 12 -5.41 0.44 -11.26
C GLY A 12 -4.89 -0.69 -10.36
N VAL A 13 -4.24 -0.33 -9.25
CA VAL A 13 -3.62 -1.29 -8.34
C VAL A 13 -4.65 -2.21 -7.69
N ILE A 14 -5.82 -1.67 -7.31
CA ILE A 14 -6.89 -2.47 -6.70
C ILE A 14 -7.37 -3.55 -7.67
N HIS A 15 -7.57 -3.19 -8.92
CA HIS A 15 -8.00 -4.13 -9.95
C HIS A 15 -6.95 -5.21 -10.20
N GLU A 16 -5.68 -4.81 -10.31
CA GLU A 16 -4.56 -5.73 -10.46
C GLU A 16 -4.47 -6.68 -9.26
N ALA A 17 -4.58 -6.16 -8.05
CA ALA A 17 -4.53 -6.97 -6.83
C ALA A 17 -5.63 -8.03 -6.82
N ASN A 18 -6.85 -7.68 -7.20
CA ASN A 18 -7.95 -8.62 -7.24
C ASN A 18 -7.73 -9.75 -8.25
N LYS A 19 -6.93 -9.49 -9.30
CA LYS A 19 -6.57 -10.52 -10.28
C LYS A 19 -5.48 -11.46 -9.80
N ILE A 20 -4.49 -10.95 -9.10
CA ILE A 20 -3.28 -11.73 -8.77
C ILE A 20 -3.31 -12.32 -7.37
N LEU A 21 -4.16 -11.82 -6.46
CA LEU A 21 -4.30 -12.42 -5.13
C LEU A 21 -4.86 -13.85 -5.25
N PRO A 22 -4.31 -14.80 -4.50
CA PRO A 22 -4.55 -16.22 -4.75
C PRO A 22 -5.95 -16.72 -4.41
N ASP A 23 -6.66 -16.07 -3.50
CA ASP A 23 -7.97 -16.54 -3.03
C ASP A 23 -8.81 -15.40 -2.44
N ASP A 24 -10.05 -15.74 -2.08
CA ASP A 24 -10.99 -14.77 -1.52
C ASP A 24 -10.58 -14.27 -0.13
N LYS A 25 -9.88 -15.09 0.63
CA LYS A 25 -9.36 -14.68 1.93
C LYS A 25 -8.38 -13.50 1.77
N HIS A 26 -7.48 -13.59 0.80
CA HIS A 26 -6.53 -12.50 0.52
C HIS A 26 -7.24 -11.28 -0.04
N ARG A 27 -8.28 -11.46 -0.86
CA ARG A 27 -9.08 -10.34 -1.37
C ARG A 27 -9.83 -9.63 -0.26
N LEU A 28 -10.35 -10.38 0.71
CA LEU A 28 -10.98 -9.79 1.90
C LEU A 28 -9.95 -9.01 2.73
N GLN A 29 -8.76 -9.57 2.90
CA GLN A 29 -7.67 -8.88 3.62
C GLN A 29 -7.26 -7.58 2.91
N LEU A 30 -7.29 -7.58 1.57
CA LEU A 30 -7.07 -6.35 0.79
C LEU A 30 -8.12 -5.29 1.13
N MET A 31 -9.39 -5.66 1.15
CA MET A 31 -10.47 -4.73 1.48
C MET A 31 -10.32 -4.16 2.89
N GLU A 32 -9.95 -5.01 3.84
CA GLU A 32 -9.69 -4.57 5.22
C GLU A 32 -8.49 -3.63 5.30
N ALA A 33 -7.44 -3.92 4.53
CA ALA A 33 -6.26 -3.06 4.46
C ALA A 33 -6.62 -1.68 3.89
N LEU A 34 -7.39 -1.66 2.80
CA LEU A 34 -7.83 -0.41 2.19
C LEU A 34 -8.69 0.42 3.16
N ALA A 35 -9.56 -0.24 3.91
CA ALA A 35 -10.39 0.43 4.91
C ALA A 35 -9.53 1.11 5.99
N GLU A 36 -8.49 0.43 6.47
CA GLU A 36 -7.57 1.01 7.46
C GLU A 36 -6.80 2.20 6.88
N LEU A 37 -6.36 2.08 5.62
CA LEU A 37 -5.62 3.15 4.95
C LEU A 37 -6.50 4.39 4.68
N GLU A 38 -7.81 4.21 4.56
CA GLU A 38 -8.77 5.29 4.42
C GLU A 38 -9.20 5.90 5.76
N ASP A 39 -8.87 5.25 6.87
CA ASP A 39 -9.28 5.69 8.20
C ASP A 39 -8.39 6.85 8.68
N ASN A 40 -8.96 8.04 8.68
CA ASN A 40 -8.24 9.25 9.07
C ASN A 40 -7.76 9.21 10.53
N GLU A 41 -8.44 8.48 11.39
CA GLU A 41 -8.00 8.34 12.79
C GLU A 41 -6.68 7.57 12.88
N CYS A 42 -6.51 6.54 12.05
CA CYS A 42 -5.24 5.81 11.98
C CYS A 42 -4.11 6.75 11.56
N HIS A 43 -4.35 7.63 10.59
CA HIS A 43 -3.35 8.61 10.15
C HIS A 43 -3.02 9.63 11.23
N LYS A 44 -4.03 10.12 11.95
CA LYS A 44 -3.82 11.07 13.05
C LYS A 44 -2.99 10.47 14.17
N LYS A 45 -3.29 9.22 14.54
CA LYS A 45 -2.59 8.52 15.62
C LYS A 45 -1.29 7.90 15.16
N ARG A 46 -1.04 7.85 13.85
CA ARG A 46 0.08 7.14 13.23
C ARG A 46 0.14 5.69 13.71
N SER A 47 -1.03 5.04 13.77
CA SER A 47 -1.17 3.67 14.21
C SER A 47 -1.97 2.88 13.19
N PHE A 48 -1.35 1.85 12.62
CA PHE A 48 -1.94 1.00 11.58
C PHE A 48 -1.76 -0.47 11.98
N PRO A 49 -2.62 -0.96 12.90
CA PRO A 49 -2.41 -2.30 13.47
C PRO A 49 -2.50 -3.43 12.46
N LYS A 50 -3.29 -3.28 11.40
CA LYS A 50 -3.41 -4.31 10.37
C LYS A 50 -2.32 -4.18 9.31
N THR A 51 -2.20 -3.03 8.69
CA THR A 51 -1.30 -2.82 7.55
C THR A 51 0.13 -2.53 7.95
N ARG A 52 0.36 -2.08 9.16
CA ARG A 52 1.67 -1.64 9.65
C ARG A 52 2.34 -0.66 8.68
N LEU A 53 1.56 0.30 8.20
CA LEU A 53 2.05 1.30 7.24
C LEU A 53 3.34 1.96 7.75
N HIS A 54 4.40 1.86 6.96
CA HIS A 54 5.69 2.45 7.31
C HIS A 54 6.48 2.82 6.06
N LYS A 55 7.41 3.74 6.23
CA LYS A 55 8.26 4.20 5.15
C LYS A 55 9.31 3.14 4.81
N VAL A 56 9.52 2.91 3.52
CA VAL A 56 10.57 2.01 3.03
C VAL A 56 11.92 2.71 3.14
N ALA A 57 12.88 2.05 3.80
CA ALA A 57 14.25 2.55 3.93
C ALA A 57 15.06 2.19 2.68
N GLY A 58 16.11 2.97 2.40
CA GLY A 58 17.07 2.65 1.34
C GLY A 58 16.70 3.14 -0.05
N VAL A 59 15.63 3.92 -0.19
CA VAL A 59 15.26 4.56 -1.47
C VAL A 59 15.13 6.06 -1.27
N SER A 60 15.40 6.82 -2.33
CA SER A 60 15.29 8.27 -2.28
C SER A 60 13.85 8.76 -2.28
N GLN A 61 12.96 8.01 -2.90
CA GLN A 61 11.54 8.33 -2.93
C GLN A 61 10.90 8.03 -1.58
N ALA A 62 9.93 8.85 -1.19
CA ALA A 62 9.17 8.62 0.04
C ALA A 62 8.07 7.60 -0.23
N VAL A 63 8.43 6.33 -0.28
CA VAL A 63 7.51 5.22 -0.52
C VAL A 63 7.15 4.56 0.80
N TYR A 64 5.86 4.25 0.97
CA TYR A 64 5.34 3.56 2.15
C TYR A 64 4.88 2.16 1.77
N ARG A 65 5.00 1.25 2.71
CA ARG A 65 4.58 -0.14 2.57
C ARG A 65 3.43 -0.42 3.54
N ALA A 66 2.39 -1.06 3.03
CA ALA A 66 1.24 -1.50 3.83
C ALA A 66 1.02 -2.99 3.60
N ASP A 67 0.92 -3.78 4.69
CA ASP A 67 0.70 -5.21 4.59
C ASP A 67 -0.76 -5.52 4.23
N ILE A 68 -0.97 -6.42 3.27
CA ILE A 68 -2.26 -7.05 3.01
C ILE A 68 -2.37 -8.29 3.91
N ASP A 69 -1.35 -9.14 3.88
CA ASP A 69 -1.25 -10.33 4.74
C ASP A 69 0.20 -10.50 5.20
N LYS A 70 0.40 -10.46 6.51
CA LYS A 70 1.73 -10.57 7.13
C LYS A 70 2.37 -11.92 6.89
N ILE A 71 1.58 -12.99 6.91
CA ILE A 71 2.09 -14.36 6.83
C ILE A 71 2.60 -14.67 5.43
N SER A 72 1.78 -14.40 4.41
CA SER A 72 2.15 -14.61 3.01
C SER A 72 3.00 -13.49 2.43
N GLY A 73 3.02 -12.33 3.10
CA GLY A 73 3.85 -11.21 2.70
C GLY A 73 3.29 -10.31 1.61
N TRP A 74 2.06 -10.55 1.15
CA TRP A 74 1.42 -9.65 0.19
C TRP A 74 1.31 -8.24 0.76
N ARG A 75 1.67 -7.24 -0.03
CA ARG A 75 1.74 -5.86 0.42
C ARG A 75 1.45 -4.86 -0.68
N LEU A 76 1.12 -3.64 -0.27
CA LEU A 76 0.90 -2.50 -1.15
C LEU A 76 2.05 -1.51 -0.99
N HIS A 77 2.41 -0.84 -2.08
CA HIS A 77 3.28 0.33 -2.06
C HIS A 77 2.43 1.58 -2.28
N LEU A 78 2.70 2.62 -1.50
CA LEU A 78 1.93 3.86 -1.51
C LEU A 78 2.86 5.06 -1.38
N GLN A 79 2.37 6.21 -1.84
CA GLN A 79 3.04 7.50 -1.62
C GLN A 79 2.01 8.55 -1.22
N PHE A 80 2.38 9.47 -0.35
CA PHE A 80 1.55 10.64 -0.07
C PHE A 80 1.80 11.71 -1.12
N ASP A 81 0.72 12.32 -1.62
CA ASP A 81 0.83 13.48 -2.49
C ASP A 81 1.24 14.69 -1.65
N ARG A 82 2.28 15.39 -2.10
CA ARG A 82 2.83 16.54 -1.36
C ARG A 82 1.85 17.69 -1.20
N GLU A 83 1.03 17.93 -2.22
CA GLU A 83 0.12 19.07 -2.22
C GLU A 83 -1.17 18.79 -1.46
N SER A 84 -1.81 17.67 -1.75
CA SER A 84 -3.13 17.34 -1.20
C SER A 84 -3.07 16.46 0.04
N ASN A 85 -1.91 15.87 0.32
CA ASN A 85 -1.71 14.88 1.39
C ASN A 85 -2.61 13.65 1.23
N GLN A 86 -3.05 13.37 0.00
CA GLN A 86 -3.80 12.17 -0.32
C GLN A 86 -2.86 10.99 -0.50
N LEU A 87 -3.36 9.79 -0.26
CA LEU A 87 -2.56 8.58 -0.34
C LEU A 87 -2.77 7.91 -1.70
N HIS A 88 -1.68 7.78 -2.45
CA HIS A 88 -1.70 7.15 -3.78
C HIS A 88 -1.24 5.71 -3.71
N LEU A 89 -2.03 4.81 -4.29
CA LEU A 89 -1.62 3.43 -4.50
C LEU A 89 -0.66 3.37 -5.69
N LYS A 90 0.51 2.77 -5.49
CA LYS A 90 1.54 2.69 -6.53
C LYS A 90 1.73 1.28 -7.07
N ASP A 91 1.64 0.26 -6.23
CA ASP A 91 1.82 -1.12 -6.68
C ASP A 91 1.28 -2.12 -5.66
N VAL A 92 1.09 -3.36 -6.11
CA VAL A 92 0.79 -4.52 -5.26
C VAL A 92 1.92 -5.52 -5.45
N ILE A 93 2.50 -6.00 -4.35
CA ILE A 93 3.72 -6.81 -4.36
C ILE A 93 3.44 -8.18 -3.76
N PRO A 94 3.74 -9.28 -4.49
CA PRO A 94 3.65 -10.63 -3.94
C PRO A 94 4.67 -10.86 -2.84
N GLY A 95 4.27 -11.62 -1.83
CA GLY A 95 5.16 -11.94 -0.73
C GLY A 95 6.16 -13.02 -1.02
N LYS A 96 5.86 -13.88 -1.97
CA LYS A 96 6.74 -14.97 -2.39
C LYS A 96 7.63 -14.55 -3.52
N GLY A 97 8.17 -13.54 -3.55
CA GLY A 97 9.15 -13.23 -4.52
C GLY A 97 10.34 -12.78 -3.75
N HIS A 98 11.37 -12.83 -4.34
CA HIS A 98 12.61 -12.31 -3.85
C HIS A 98 12.70 -10.82 -4.17
N ASP A 99 11.54 -10.20 -4.45
CA ASP A 99 11.50 -8.80 -4.81
C ASP A 99 11.65 -7.96 -3.56
N ASP A 100 12.85 -7.49 -3.35
CA ASP A 100 13.12 -6.45 -2.40
C ASP A 100 12.33 -5.20 -2.82
N ALA A 101 11.75 -4.50 -1.85
CA ALA A 101 11.04 -3.25 -2.10
C ALA A 101 11.90 -2.25 -2.89
N ILE A 102 13.19 -2.20 -2.61
CA ILE A 102 14.14 -1.33 -3.30
C ILE A 102 14.21 -1.69 -4.79
N ASP A 103 14.32 -2.99 -5.11
CA ASP A 103 14.43 -3.45 -6.49
C ASP A 103 13.15 -3.17 -7.27
N VAL A 104 11.99 -3.38 -6.66
CA VAL A 104 10.70 -3.08 -7.28
C VAL A 104 10.57 -1.59 -7.59
N ILE A 105 10.93 -0.74 -6.64
CA ILE A 105 10.86 0.71 -6.83
C ILE A 105 11.78 1.16 -7.96
N LYS A 106 12.99 0.62 -8.04
CA LYS A 106 13.92 0.94 -9.11
C LYS A 106 13.45 0.45 -10.48
N ALA A 107 12.86 -0.74 -10.52
CA ALA A 107 12.34 -1.31 -11.77
C ALA A 107 11.12 -0.56 -12.30
N LYS A 108 10.31 0.02 -11.44
CA LYS A 108 9.07 0.71 -11.79
C LYS A 108 9.12 2.20 -11.44
N LYS A 109 10.28 2.81 -11.61
CA LYS A 109 10.49 4.20 -11.20
C LYS A 109 9.52 5.22 -11.80
N ASP A 110 8.86 4.88 -12.91
CA ASP A 110 7.84 5.76 -13.51
C ASP A 110 6.58 5.88 -12.66
N ARG A 111 6.33 4.93 -11.77
CA ARG A 111 5.21 4.97 -10.83
C ARG A 111 5.53 5.75 -9.55
N TYR A 112 6.80 5.84 -9.20
CA TYR A 112 7.24 6.44 -7.93
C TYR A 112 7.87 7.80 -8.18
N GLU A 113 7.40 8.76 -7.41
CA GLU A 113 7.87 10.14 -7.49
C GLU A 113 9.08 10.43 -6.61
#